data_dfa8a6ca2c0030a9f484366432202f50
#
_entry.id   dfa8a6ca2c0030a9f484366432202f50
#
_cell.length_a   1.000
_cell.length_b   1.000
_cell.length_c   1.000
_cell.angle_alpha   90.00
_cell.angle_beta   90.00
_cell.angle_gamma   90.00
#
_symmetry.space_group_name_H-M   'P 1'
#
loop_
_entity.id
_entity.type
_entity.pdbx_description
1 polymer ?
#
loop_
_entity_poly.entity_id
_entity_poly.type
_entity_poly.pdbx_seq_one_letter_code
_entity_poly.pdbx_strand_id
1 'polypeptide(L)'
;KKQVKWWQTSGLFLLTAGTLLSHYLAAFLLAIYLLIMGIEWIINSIRAKNVDWQAILTLAAPALLALVVSLRWYIRVWRYSATFINKSVQIPEGVFQFNSNQLNYLKYILSPEAGYVLIGLALFGLIWALFKGEWRKFAIWSLTVAFFTAPFGIMLFSFRSDYYGLVMFIVLGVLSAALLVWIFDFVSSRVGWRKPLTAVALVLALALVGWGAWSNADAVNNGTVLVTEDDAAALEWIARHTPEEARFFVNTTTWGYGLFRGTDGGGWILPTTGRWSLAPTTFYPYGLDVDSANLWTDWAKRASKVSSCETDFWELVEEADLNYVYVRQGTAGIQARELAGCERISKLYDNDSVSIWMIDEYNADDSSVNNEE
;
A
#
# COMPACT_ATOMS: atom_id res chain seq x y z
N LYS A 1 -27.46 -31.83 12.02
CA LYS A 1 -26.71 -30.53 12.10
C LYS A 1 -25.25 -30.84 12.43
N LYS A 2 -24.29 -30.47 11.53
CA LYS A 2 -22.86 -30.58 11.84
C LYS A 2 -22.54 -29.58 12.96
N GLN A 3 -22.06 -30.04 14.10
CA GLN A 3 -21.57 -29.15 15.15
C GLN A 3 -20.35 -28.41 14.62
N VAL A 4 -20.40 -27.08 14.68
CA VAL A 4 -19.24 -26.23 14.35
C VAL A 4 -18.19 -26.42 15.44
N LYS A 5 -16.98 -26.78 15.05
CA LYS A 5 -15.89 -27.02 16.01
C LYS A 5 -15.33 -25.68 16.48
N TRP A 6 -14.96 -25.57 17.75
CA TRP A 6 -14.44 -24.35 18.36
C TRP A 6 -13.26 -23.75 17.58
N TRP A 7 -12.38 -24.58 17.02
CA TRP A 7 -11.24 -24.10 16.21
C TRP A 7 -11.65 -23.40 14.92
N GLN A 8 -12.82 -23.74 14.33
CA GLN A 8 -13.36 -23.06 13.15
C GLN A 8 -13.83 -21.65 13.51
N THR A 9 -14.47 -21.49 14.67
CA THR A 9 -14.91 -20.18 15.20
C THR A 9 -13.71 -19.30 15.56
N SER A 10 -12.70 -19.88 16.23
CA SER A 10 -11.43 -19.17 16.53
C SER A 10 -10.66 -18.79 15.28
N GLY A 11 -10.59 -19.70 14.30
CA GLY A 11 -9.99 -19.41 13.00
C GLY A 11 -10.70 -18.27 12.26
N LEU A 12 -12.02 -18.26 12.26
CA LEU A 12 -12.81 -17.19 11.67
C LEU A 12 -12.55 -15.83 12.36
N PHE A 13 -12.50 -15.82 13.69
CA PHE A 13 -12.15 -14.63 14.47
C PHE A 13 -10.76 -14.09 14.08
N LEU A 14 -9.74 -14.94 14.09
CA LEU A 14 -8.36 -14.54 13.77
C LEU A 14 -8.22 -14.03 12.33
N LEU A 15 -8.82 -14.72 11.36
CA LEU A 15 -8.80 -14.29 9.97
C LEU A 15 -9.54 -12.97 9.77
N THR A 16 -10.70 -12.80 10.41
CA THR A 16 -11.46 -11.55 10.34
C THR A 16 -10.68 -10.40 10.98
N ALA A 17 -10.13 -10.59 12.16
CA ALA A 17 -9.33 -9.57 12.85
C ALA A 17 -8.07 -9.21 12.05
N GLY A 18 -7.36 -10.23 11.53
CA GLY A 18 -6.20 -10.02 10.66
C GLY A 18 -6.56 -9.22 9.39
N THR A 19 -7.67 -9.54 8.74
CA THR A 19 -8.16 -8.81 7.57
C THR A 19 -8.51 -7.36 7.91
N LEU A 20 -9.22 -7.13 9.02
CA LEU A 20 -9.57 -5.78 9.49
C LEU A 20 -8.33 -4.95 9.81
N LEU A 21 -7.29 -5.55 10.37
CA LEU A 21 -6.07 -4.85 10.78
C LEU A 21 -5.03 -4.72 9.65
N SER A 22 -5.14 -5.49 8.57
CA SER A 22 -4.16 -5.49 7.47
C SER A 22 -4.30 -4.26 6.57
N HIS A 23 -5.48 -4.03 6.03
CA HIS A 23 -5.71 -2.94 5.09
C HIS A 23 -7.21 -2.59 4.98
N TYR A 24 -7.53 -1.29 4.90
CA TYR A 24 -8.93 -0.82 4.80
C TYR A 24 -9.67 -1.39 3.58
N LEU A 25 -8.99 -1.61 2.45
CA LEU A 25 -9.58 -2.25 1.27
C LEU A 25 -9.98 -3.71 1.56
N ALA A 26 -9.12 -4.48 2.22
CA ALA A 26 -9.43 -5.86 2.61
C ALA A 26 -10.61 -5.90 3.58
N ALA A 27 -10.64 -4.97 4.54
CA ALA A 27 -11.78 -4.80 5.46
C ALA A 27 -13.08 -4.48 4.71
N PHE A 28 -13.03 -3.60 3.71
CA PHE A 28 -14.18 -3.25 2.86
C PHE A 28 -14.70 -4.45 2.06
N LEU A 29 -13.81 -5.20 1.41
CA LEU A 29 -14.17 -6.40 0.66
C LEU A 29 -14.83 -7.47 1.55
N LEU A 30 -14.27 -7.66 2.76
CA LEU A 30 -14.84 -8.56 3.77
C LEU A 30 -16.21 -8.07 4.23
N ALA A 31 -16.38 -6.77 4.48
CA ALA A 31 -17.66 -6.20 4.89
C ALA A 31 -18.76 -6.43 3.83
N ILE A 32 -18.46 -6.25 2.54
CA ILE A 32 -19.38 -6.58 1.44
C ILE A 32 -19.74 -8.06 1.48
N TYR A 33 -18.78 -8.95 1.67
CA TYR A 33 -19.03 -10.39 1.72
C TYR A 33 -19.94 -10.76 2.90
N LEU A 34 -19.65 -10.24 4.09
CA LEU A 34 -20.46 -10.47 5.28
C LEU A 34 -21.87 -9.89 5.15
N LEU A 35 -22.03 -8.75 4.49
CA LEU A 35 -23.33 -8.16 4.21
C LEU A 35 -24.17 -9.07 3.30
N ILE A 36 -23.59 -9.59 2.22
CA ILE A 36 -24.27 -10.53 1.31
C ILE A 36 -24.70 -11.80 2.07
N MET A 37 -23.81 -12.36 2.88
CA MET A 37 -24.11 -13.52 3.72
C MET A 37 -25.21 -13.22 4.73
N GLY A 38 -25.21 -12.06 5.36
CA GLY A 38 -26.23 -11.61 6.30
C GLY A 38 -27.60 -11.45 5.64
N ILE A 39 -27.65 -10.81 4.47
CA ILE A 39 -28.91 -10.66 3.69
C ILE A 39 -29.48 -12.03 3.31
N GLU A 40 -28.63 -12.93 2.80
CA GLU A 40 -29.08 -14.29 2.46
C GLU A 40 -29.62 -15.04 3.69
N TRP A 41 -28.89 -14.92 4.81
CA TRP A 41 -29.35 -15.54 6.06
C TRP A 41 -30.73 -15.00 6.50
N ILE A 42 -30.93 -13.68 6.44
CA ILE A 42 -32.24 -13.05 6.73
C ILE A 42 -33.33 -13.59 5.81
N ILE A 43 -33.10 -13.62 4.50
CA ILE A 43 -34.07 -14.13 3.53
C ILE A 43 -34.42 -15.58 3.81
N ASN A 44 -33.40 -16.42 4.09
CA ASN A 44 -33.60 -17.83 4.39
C ASN A 44 -34.39 -18.05 5.71
N SER A 45 -34.10 -17.25 6.74
CA SER A 45 -34.79 -17.28 8.04
C SER A 45 -36.27 -16.88 7.90
N ILE A 46 -36.56 -15.85 7.10
CA ILE A 46 -37.94 -15.42 6.80
C ILE A 46 -38.67 -16.52 6.05
N ARG A 47 -38.07 -17.12 5.00
CA ARG A 47 -38.67 -18.20 4.21
C ARG A 47 -38.95 -19.46 5.03
N ALA A 48 -37.98 -19.82 5.90
CA ALA A 48 -38.10 -20.98 6.79
C ALA A 48 -38.99 -20.73 8.01
N LYS A 49 -39.43 -19.49 8.26
CA LYS A 49 -40.14 -19.07 9.48
C LYS A 49 -39.42 -19.52 10.76
N ASN A 50 -38.10 -19.63 10.70
CA ASN A 50 -37.25 -20.09 11.79
C ASN A 50 -35.89 -19.37 11.75
N VAL A 51 -35.42 -18.95 12.92
CA VAL A 51 -34.12 -18.26 13.05
C VAL A 51 -33.06 -19.28 13.43
N ASP A 52 -32.04 -19.45 12.62
CA ASP A 52 -30.88 -20.29 12.96
C ASP A 52 -29.92 -19.53 13.85
N TRP A 53 -30.20 -19.56 15.16
CA TRP A 53 -29.33 -18.92 16.19
C TRP A 53 -27.93 -19.49 16.20
N GLN A 54 -27.72 -20.73 15.82
CA GLN A 54 -26.41 -21.35 15.78
C GLN A 54 -25.55 -20.71 14.67
N ALA A 55 -26.14 -20.40 13.52
CA ALA A 55 -25.46 -19.69 12.44
C ALA A 55 -25.05 -18.28 12.88
N ILE A 56 -25.89 -17.55 13.63
CA ILE A 56 -25.55 -16.23 14.19
C ILE A 56 -24.35 -16.35 15.12
N LEU A 57 -24.40 -17.25 16.10
CA LEU A 57 -23.35 -17.40 17.10
C LEU A 57 -22.02 -17.84 16.48
N THR A 58 -22.04 -18.64 15.42
CA THR A 58 -20.83 -19.16 14.81
C THR A 58 -20.18 -18.24 13.77
N LEU A 59 -20.97 -17.35 13.15
CA LEU A 59 -20.50 -16.42 12.13
C LEU A 59 -20.47 -14.97 12.61
N ALA A 60 -21.55 -14.49 13.18
CA ALA A 60 -21.67 -13.10 13.58
C ALA A 60 -20.86 -12.78 14.84
N ALA A 61 -20.87 -13.65 15.85
CA ALA A 61 -20.15 -13.38 17.10
C ALA A 61 -18.63 -13.26 16.92
N PRO A 62 -17.94 -14.16 16.19
CA PRO A 62 -16.50 -13.97 15.90
C PRO A 62 -16.21 -12.71 15.09
N ALA A 63 -17.07 -12.37 14.12
CA ALA A 63 -16.89 -11.17 13.30
C ALA A 63 -17.07 -9.88 14.15
N LEU A 64 -18.08 -9.84 15.01
CA LEU A 64 -18.30 -8.73 15.93
C LEU A 64 -17.16 -8.60 16.94
N LEU A 65 -16.68 -9.70 17.49
CA LEU A 65 -15.54 -9.68 18.41
C LEU A 65 -14.27 -9.17 17.72
N ALA A 66 -14.02 -9.61 16.47
CA ALA A 66 -12.91 -9.11 15.67
C ALA A 66 -13.03 -7.60 15.41
N LEU A 67 -14.23 -7.09 15.12
CA LEU A 67 -14.49 -5.66 14.96
C LEU A 67 -14.21 -4.90 16.27
N VAL A 68 -14.68 -5.40 17.42
CA VAL A 68 -14.45 -4.77 18.73
C VAL A 68 -12.95 -4.68 19.04
N VAL A 69 -12.19 -5.76 18.83
CA VAL A 69 -10.74 -5.76 19.04
C VAL A 69 -10.02 -4.78 18.10
N SER A 70 -10.48 -4.68 16.85
CA SER A 70 -9.90 -3.77 15.85
C SER A 70 -10.34 -2.31 16.03
N LEU A 71 -11.39 -2.04 16.81
CA LEU A 71 -12.01 -0.72 16.93
C LEU A 71 -11.03 0.35 17.44
N ARG A 72 -10.16 -0.01 18.38
CA ARG A 72 -9.13 0.92 18.91
C ARG A 72 -8.21 1.43 17.80
N TRP A 73 -7.82 0.56 16.86
CA TRP A 73 -7.03 0.94 15.69
C TRP A 73 -7.81 1.87 14.77
N TYR A 74 -9.05 1.52 14.41
CA TYR A 74 -9.89 2.34 13.52
C TYR A 74 -10.22 3.71 14.10
N ILE A 75 -10.49 3.82 15.41
CA ILE A 75 -10.70 5.11 16.08
C ILE A 75 -9.43 5.96 15.97
N ARG A 76 -8.25 5.36 16.18
CA ARG A 76 -6.98 6.08 16.05
C ARG A 76 -6.75 6.55 14.61
N VAL A 77 -6.88 5.66 13.65
CA VAL A 77 -6.75 6.01 12.21
C VAL A 77 -7.75 7.10 11.83
N TRP A 78 -9.01 7.00 12.28
CA TRP A 78 -10.03 8.02 12.00
C TRP A 78 -9.65 9.40 12.54
N ARG A 79 -9.21 9.47 13.79
CA ARG A 79 -8.82 10.74 14.42
C ARG A 79 -7.68 11.44 13.68
N TYR A 80 -6.70 10.68 13.21
CA TYR A 80 -5.53 11.23 12.52
C TYR A 80 -5.75 11.40 11.01
N SER A 81 -6.46 10.50 10.35
CA SER A 81 -6.70 10.59 8.91
C SER A 81 -7.72 11.66 8.53
N ALA A 82 -8.73 11.93 9.36
CA ALA A 82 -9.73 12.93 9.06
C ALA A 82 -9.12 14.34 8.88
N THR A 83 -8.01 14.62 9.56
CA THR A 83 -7.29 15.89 9.47
C THR A 83 -6.49 16.02 8.17
N PHE A 84 -5.95 14.92 7.64
CA PHE A 84 -5.15 14.91 6.41
C PHE A 84 -6.00 14.67 5.16
N ILE A 85 -6.94 13.73 5.22
CA ILE A 85 -7.76 13.35 4.07
C ILE A 85 -8.69 14.50 3.66
N ASN A 86 -9.25 15.25 4.59
CA ASN A 86 -10.16 16.37 4.28
C ASN A 86 -9.48 17.56 3.59
N LYS A 87 -8.15 17.71 3.68
CA LYS A 87 -7.41 18.77 2.99
C LYS A 87 -6.89 18.36 1.61
N SER A 88 -6.70 17.08 1.36
CA SER A 88 -6.06 16.57 0.14
C SER A 88 -7.02 15.82 -0.79
N VAL A 89 -8.15 15.36 -0.30
CA VAL A 89 -9.19 14.73 -1.13
C VAL A 89 -10.23 15.81 -1.45
N GLN A 90 -10.03 16.53 -2.55
CA GLN A 90 -11.13 17.21 -3.23
C GLN A 90 -12.08 16.09 -3.69
N ILE A 91 -13.22 15.94 -2.99
CA ILE A 91 -14.32 15.12 -3.47
C ILE A 91 -14.74 15.75 -4.80
N PRO A 92 -14.64 15.04 -5.94
CA PRO A 92 -15.03 15.60 -7.21
C PRO A 92 -16.48 16.06 -7.13
N GLU A 93 -16.75 17.28 -7.57
CA GLU A 93 -18.11 17.80 -7.70
C GLU A 93 -18.85 16.98 -8.76
N GLY A 94 -19.57 15.96 -8.34
CA GLY A 94 -20.39 15.11 -9.20
C GLY A 94 -20.39 13.64 -8.74
N VAL A 95 -21.57 13.11 -8.49
CA VAL A 95 -21.79 11.76 -7.98
C VAL A 95 -21.35 10.68 -8.97
N PHE A 96 -21.13 11.02 -10.25
CA PHE A 96 -20.72 10.12 -11.33
C PHE A 96 -19.70 10.80 -12.24
N GLN A 97 -18.42 10.78 -11.87
CA GLN A 97 -17.34 11.10 -12.83
C GLN A 97 -16.67 9.81 -13.32
N PHE A 98 -16.80 9.57 -14.62
CA PHE A 98 -16.08 8.49 -15.30
C PHE A 98 -14.60 8.86 -15.39
N ASN A 99 -13.75 8.15 -14.68
CA ASN A 99 -12.31 8.34 -14.74
C ASN A 99 -11.68 7.29 -15.68
N SER A 100 -11.42 7.67 -16.92
CA SER A 100 -10.79 6.81 -17.93
C SER A 100 -9.41 6.30 -17.51
N ASN A 101 -8.71 7.02 -16.61
CA ASN A 101 -7.40 6.59 -16.10
C ASN A 101 -7.47 5.29 -15.31
N GLN A 102 -8.60 4.98 -14.67
CA GLN A 102 -8.79 3.71 -13.97
C GLN A 102 -8.90 2.52 -14.92
N LEU A 103 -9.48 2.70 -16.09
CA LEU A 103 -9.48 1.67 -17.14
C LEU A 103 -8.08 1.45 -17.76
N ASN A 104 -7.27 2.49 -17.85
CA ASN A 104 -5.89 2.35 -18.28
C ASN A 104 -5.05 1.53 -17.31
N TYR A 105 -5.31 1.61 -16.00
CA TYR A 105 -4.65 0.76 -15.00
C TYR A 105 -4.92 -0.73 -15.20
N LEU A 106 -6.13 -1.11 -15.61
CA LEU A 106 -6.42 -2.50 -16.01
C LEU A 106 -5.53 -2.96 -17.18
N LYS A 107 -5.24 -2.09 -18.12
CA LYS A 107 -4.35 -2.41 -19.26
C LYS A 107 -2.89 -2.63 -18.81
N TYR A 108 -2.45 -1.94 -17.76
CA TYR A 108 -1.09 -2.12 -17.23
C TYR A 108 -0.94 -3.39 -16.39
N ILE A 109 -1.97 -3.75 -15.62
CA ILE A 109 -1.95 -4.95 -14.76
C ILE A 109 -2.21 -6.22 -15.56
N LEU A 110 -3.07 -6.13 -16.57
CA LEU A 110 -3.33 -7.19 -17.51
C LEU A 110 -2.48 -6.90 -18.74
N SER A 111 -1.37 -7.65 -18.96
CA SER A 111 -0.68 -7.53 -20.24
C SER A 111 -1.72 -7.62 -21.37
N PRO A 112 -1.65 -6.79 -22.43
CA PRO A 112 -2.75 -6.65 -23.39
C PRO A 112 -3.24 -7.99 -23.95
N GLU A 113 -2.34 -8.93 -24.15
CA GLU A 113 -2.64 -10.21 -24.81
C GLU A 113 -3.26 -11.25 -23.84
N ALA A 114 -2.67 -11.44 -22.66
CA ALA A 114 -3.19 -12.37 -21.64
C ALA A 114 -4.43 -11.80 -20.92
N GLY A 115 -4.52 -10.49 -20.81
CA GLY A 115 -5.61 -9.81 -20.12
C GLY A 115 -6.97 -10.01 -20.78
N TYR A 116 -7.06 -9.93 -22.10
CA TYR A 116 -8.31 -10.16 -22.83
C TYR A 116 -8.81 -11.59 -22.69
N VAL A 117 -7.91 -12.57 -22.71
CA VAL A 117 -8.24 -13.99 -22.50
C VAL A 117 -8.76 -14.19 -21.07
N LEU A 118 -8.09 -13.62 -20.06
CA LEU A 118 -8.49 -13.69 -18.67
C LEU A 118 -9.88 -13.05 -18.45
N ILE A 119 -10.11 -11.87 -19.02
CA ILE A 119 -11.41 -11.19 -18.94
C ILE A 119 -12.50 -12.04 -19.60
N GLY A 120 -12.26 -12.59 -20.80
CA GLY A 120 -13.19 -13.47 -21.48
C GLY A 120 -13.55 -14.69 -20.65
N LEU A 121 -12.54 -15.41 -20.14
CA LEU A 121 -12.75 -16.57 -19.26
C LEU A 121 -13.52 -16.19 -17.99
N ALA A 122 -13.20 -15.05 -17.38
CA ALA A 122 -13.86 -14.59 -16.15
C ALA A 122 -15.33 -14.22 -16.41
N LEU A 123 -15.67 -13.58 -17.54
CA LEU A 123 -17.06 -13.28 -17.91
C LEU A 123 -17.88 -14.57 -18.11
N PHE A 124 -17.34 -15.56 -18.82
CA PHE A 124 -17.98 -16.87 -18.94
C PHE A 124 -18.08 -17.56 -17.56
N GLY A 125 -17.05 -17.48 -16.75
CA GLY A 125 -17.03 -17.99 -15.38
C GLY A 125 -18.07 -17.33 -14.48
N LEU A 126 -18.25 -16.02 -14.61
CA LEU A 126 -19.27 -15.26 -13.90
C LEU A 126 -20.69 -15.72 -14.30
N ILE A 127 -20.96 -15.81 -15.59
CA ILE A 127 -22.25 -16.30 -16.10
C ILE A 127 -22.51 -17.71 -15.57
N TRP A 128 -21.54 -18.61 -15.71
CA TRP A 128 -21.66 -19.97 -15.19
C TRP A 128 -21.89 -20.00 -13.67
N ALA A 129 -21.15 -19.21 -12.89
CA ALA A 129 -21.24 -19.14 -11.44
C ALA A 129 -22.63 -18.63 -10.96
N LEU A 130 -23.26 -17.71 -11.67
CA LEU A 130 -24.61 -17.22 -11.35
C LEU A 130 -25.67 -18.34 -11.39
N PHE A 131 -25.51 -19.32 -12.30
CA PHE A 131 -26.42 -20.47 -12.43
C PHE A 131 -26.04 -21.64 -11.51
N LYS A 132 -24.83 -21.66 -10.92
CA LYS A 132 -24.38 -22.70 -9.99
C LYS A 132 -24.59 -22.25 -8.55
N GLY A 133 -25.45 -22.94 -7.82
CA GLY A 133 -25.88 -22.56 -6.47
C GLY A 133 -24.72 -22.35 -5.49
N GLU A 134 -23.64 -23.14 -5.58
CA GLU A 134 -22.45 -23.04 -4.72
C GLU A 134 -21.62 -21.79 -5.03
N TRP A 135 -21.51 -21.40 -6.30
CA TRP A 135 -20.68 -20.29 -6.77
C TRP A 135 -21.45 -18.97 -6.88
N ARG A 136 -22.79 -19.01 -6.82
CA ARG A 136 -23.63 -17.82 -6.99
C ARG A 136 -23.32 -16.71 -5.99
N LYS A 137 -22.98 -17.06 -4.75
CA LYS A 137 -22.59 -16.07 -3.72
C LYS A 137 -21.33 -15.32 -4.10
N PHE A 138 -20.32 -16.05 -4.59
CA PHE A 138 -19.09 -15.46 -5.07
C PHE A 138 -19.30 -14.58 -6.31
N ALA A 139 -20.16 -15.01 -7.23
CA ALA A 139 -20.52 -14.22 -8.41
C ALA A 139 -21.23 -12.90 -8.01
N ILE A 140 -22.19 -12.94 -7.08
CA ILE A 140 -22.87 -11.75 -6.56
C ILE A 140 -21.88 -10.84 -5.85
N TRP A 141 -21.01 -11.38 -4.99
CA TRP A 141 -19.95 -10.63 -4.35
C TRP A 141 -19.03 -9.97 -5.37
N SER A 142 -18.59 -10.71 -6.38
CA SER A 142 -17.72 -10.20 -7.46
C SER A 142 -18.36 -9.04 -8.21
N LEU A 143 -19.65 -9.13 -8.56
CA LEU A 143 -20.40 -8.05 -9.20
C LEU A 143 -20.53 -6.82 -8.27
N THR A 144 -20.82 -7.06 -6.99
CA THR A 144 -20.94 -5.98 -6.00
C THR A 144 -19.61 -5.26 -5.82
N VAL A 145 -18.50 -6.00 -5.69
CA VAL A 145 -17.17 -5.44 -5.57
C VAL A 145 -16.81 -4.67 -6.84
N ALA A 146 -17.04 -5.24 -8.04
CA ALA A 146 -16.80 -4.57 -9.30
C ALA A 146 -17.58 -3.26 -9.40
N PHE A 147 -18.84 -3.23 -8.97
CA PHE A 147 -19.67 -2.04 -8.97
C PHE A 147 -19.15 -0.95 -8.04
N PHE A 148 -18.81 -1.30 -6.78
CA PHE A 148 -18.37 -0.32 -5.79
C PHE A 148 -16.93 0.16 -6.01
N THR A 149 -16.09 -0.62 -6.69
CA THR A 149 -14.70 -0.25 -7.01
C THR A 149 -14.55 0.31 -8.42
N ALA A 150 -15.59 0.24 -9.25
CA ALA A 150 -15.56 0.73 -10.63
C ALA A 150 -15.31 2.25 -10.72
N PRO A 151 -14.71 2.72 -11.82
CA PRO A 151 -14.36 4.13 -12.03
C PRO A 151 -15.55 5.11 -12.08
N PHE A 152 -16.77 4.59 -12.23
CA PHE A 152 -18.01 5.35 -12.14
C PHE A 152 -18.70 5.14 -10.79
N GLY A 153 -17.95 4.71 -9.78
CA GLY A 153 -18.49 4.32 -8.50
C GLY A 153 -19.31 5.41 -7.84
N ILE A 154 -20.41 5.00 -7.21
CA ILE A 154 -21.08 5.78 -6.19
C ILE A 154 -20.06 5.92 -5.05
N MET A 155 -19.32 7.01 -5.08
CA MET A 155 -18.15 7.20 -4.24
C MET A 155 -18.53 7.50 -2.80
N LEU A 156 -18.78 6.46 -2.03
CA LEU A 156 -18.62 6.55 -0.57
C LEU A 156 -17.13 6.55 -0.17
N PHE A 157 -16.26 6.05 -1.05
CA PHE A 157 -14.82 5.94 -0.80
C PHE A 157 -14.06 6.18 -2.11
N SER A 158 -13.15 7.14 -2.11
CA SER A 158 -12.21 7.39 -3.20
C SER A 158 -11.13 6.32 -3.20
N PHE A 159 -11.39 5.16 -3.82
CA PHE A 159 -10.33 4.18 -4.03
C PHE A 159 -9.39 4.63 -5.14
N ARG A 160 -8.10 4.47 -4.90
CA ARG A 160 -7.09 4.67 -5.94
C ARG A 160 -7.30 3.67 -7.07
N SER A 161 -7.03 4.11 -8.30
CA SER A 161 -7.21 3.29 -9.50
C SER A 161 -6.40 1.98 -9.50
N ASP A 162 -5.22 1.98 -8.86
CA ASP A 162 -4.40 0.79 -8.68
C ASP A 162 -5.09 -0.30 -7.84
N TYR A 163 -5.89 0.09 -6.84
CA TYR A 163 -6.66 -0.86 -6.03
C TYR A 163 -7.78 -1.54 -6.83
N TYR A 164 -8.41 -0.84 -7.76
CA TYR A 164 -9.38 -1.45 -8.65
C TYR A 164 -8.76 -2.60 -9.45
N GLY A 165 -7.59 -2.36 -10.06
CA GLY A 165 -6.86 -3.37 -10.80
C GLY A 165 -6.50 -4.57 -9.93
N LEU A 166 -5.97 -4.32 -8.73
CA LEU A 166 -5.58 -5.39 -7.80
C LEU A 166 -6.78 -6.27 -7.39
N VAL A 167 -7.92 -5.66 -7.07
CA VAL A 167 -9.13 -6.38 -6.67
C VAL A 167 -9.71 -7.15 -7.84
N MET A 168 -9.79 -6.52 -9.02
CA MET A 168 -10.32 -7.17 -10.22
C MET A 168 -9.45 -8.33 -10.68
N PHE A 169 -8.13 -8.25 -10.53
CA PHE A 169 -7.24 -9.35 -10.83
C PHE A 169 -7.60 -10.62 -10.03
N ILE A 170 -7.86 -10.47 -8.73
CA ILE A 170 -8.28 -11.60 -7.87
C ILE A 170 -9.63 -12.16 -8.35
N VAL A 171 -10.61 -11.29 -8.58
CA VAL A 171 -11.96 -11.69 -9.04
C VAL A 171 -11.89 -12.42 -10.38
N LEU A 172 -11.19 -11.85 -11.35
CA LEU A 172 -11.02 -12.43 -12.68
C LEU A 172 -10.29 -13.78 -12.61
N GLY A 173 -9.22 -13.87 -11.80
CA GLY A 173 -8.45 -15.10 -11.63
C GLY A 173 -9.30 -16.23 -11.05
N VAL A 174 -10.05 -15.98 -9.97
CA VAL A 174 -10.89 -16.99 -9.32
C VAL A 174 -12.04 -17.48 -10.24
N LEU A 175 -12.72 -16.54 -10.92
CA LEU A 175 -13.81 -16.90 -11.84
C LEU A 175 -13.30 -17.70 -13.04
N SER A 176 -12.17 -17.32 -13.61
CA SER A 176 -11.52 -18.04 -14.70
C SER A 176 -11.09 -19.44 -14.28
N ALA A 177 -10.44 -19.56 -13.12
CA ALA A 177 -10.00 -20.83 -12.57
C ALA A 177 -11.18 -21.78 -12.29
N ALA A 178 -12.26 -21.26 -11.69
CA ALA A 178 -13.46 -22.05 -11.41
C ALA A 178 -14.12 -22.60 -12.70
N LEU A 179 -14.19 -21.76 -13.75
CA LEU A 179 -14.69 -22.18 -15.07
C LEU A 179 -13.78 -23.26 -15.69
N LEU A 180 -12.47 -23.06 -15.66
CA LEU A 180 -11.53 -24.02 -16.23
C LEU A 180 -11.57 -25.37 -15.50
N VAL A 181 -11.67 -25.38 -14.17
CA VAL A 181 -11.85 -26.60 -13.38
C VAL A 181 -13.14 -27.30 -13.77
N TRP A 182 -14.24 -26.58 -13.93
CA TRP A 182 -15.51 -27.16 -14.36
C TRP A 182 -15.43 -27.74 -15.78
N ILE A 183 -14.84 -27.04 -16.73
CA ILE A 183 -14.61 -27.54 -18.09
C ILE A 183 -13.75 -28.82 -18.05
N PHE A 184 -12.68 -28.79 -17.25
CA PHE A 184 -11.81 -29.93 -17.07
C PHE A 184 -12.54 -31.15 -16.51
N ASP A 185 -13.36 -30.98 -15.46
CA ASP A 185 -14.15 -32.06 -14.87
C ASP A 185 -15.21 -32.59 -15.88
N PHE A 186 -15.83 -31.72 -16.65
CA PHE A 186 -16.78 -32.08 -17.68
C PHE A 186 -16.13 -32.94 -18.79
N VAL A 187 -14.98 -32.51 -19.31
CA VAL A 187 -14.25 -33.20 -20.37
C VAL A 187 -13.69 -34.55 -19.84
N SER A 188 -13.03 -34.52 -18.68
CA SER A 188 -12.39 -35.70 -18.10
C SER A 188 -13.37 -36.80 -17.74
N SER A 189 -14.60 -36.44 -17.35
CA SER A 189 -15.68 -37.39 -17.09
C SER A 189 -16.21 -38.09 -18.36
N ARG A 190 -16.09 -37.43 -19.52
CA ARG A 190 -16.51 -37.97 -20.83
C ARG A 190 -15.46 -38.87 -21.46
N VAL A 191 -14.16 -38.55 -21.28
CA VAL A 191 -13.06 -39.26 -21.95
C VAL A 191 -12.52 -40.44 -21.15
N GLY A 192 -12.86 -40.55 -19.84
CA GLY A 192 -12.39 -41.63 -18.96
C GLY A 192 -10.90 -41.53 -18.56
N TRP A 193 -10.16 -40.53 -19.04
CA TRP A 193 -8.72 -40.31 -18.83
C TRP A 193 -8.44 -39.31 -17.70
N ARG A 194 -9.16 -39.40 -16.62
CA ARG A 194 -9.07 -38.40 -15.54
C ARG A 194 -7.68 -38.26 -14.95
N LYS A 195 -6.99 -39.37 -14.62
CA LYS A 195 -5.64 -39.34 -14.01
C LYS A 195 -4.60 -38.66 -14.91
N PRO A 196 -4.38 -39.10 -16.17
CA PRO A 196 -3.36 -38.48 -17.02
C PRO A 196 -3.71 -37.01 -17.35
N LEU A 197 -4.97 -36.68 -17.57
CA LEU A 197 -5.40 -35.30 -17.79
C LEU A 197 -5.14 -34.41 -16.58
N THR A 198 -5.36 -34.91 -15.35
CA THR A 198 -5.03 -34.18 -14.11
C THR A 198 -3.54 -33.92 -14.01
N ALA A 199 -2.68 -34.90 -14.33
CA ALA A 199 -1.24 -34.70 -14.32
C ALA A 199 -0.80 -33.63 -15.34
N VAL A 200 -1.34 -33.70 -16.56
CA VAL A 200 -1.04 -32.68 -17.59
C VAL A 200 -1.51 -31.30 -17.16
N ALA A 201 -2.74 -31.17 -16.64
CA ALA A 201 -3.26 -29.89 -16.16
C ALA A 201 -2.41 -29.32 -15.02
N LEU A 202 -1.96 -30.16 -14.09
CA LEU A 202 -1.08 -29.75 -13.00
C LEU A 202 0.28 -29.25 -13.53
N VAL A 203 0.90 -29.96 -14.46
CA VAL A 203 2.16 -29.56 -15.08
C VAL A 203 2.01 -28.23 -15.81
N LEU A 204 0.94 -28.05 -16.56
CA LEU A 204 0.66 -26.79 -17.27
C LEU A 204 0.41 -25.64 -16.27
N ALA A 205 -0.33 -25.89 -15.20
CA ALA A 205 -0.55 -24.87 -14.16
C ALA A 205 0.77 -24.47 -13.48
N LEU A 206 1.62 -25.43 -13.13
CA LEU A 206 2.95 -25.14 -12.55
C LEU A 206 3.86 -24.39 -13.53
N ALA A 207 3.84 -24.77 -14.81
CA ALA A 207 4.58 -24.07 -15.86
C ALA A 207 4.12 -22.62 -16.02
N LEU A 208 2.80 -22.35 -16.01
CA LEU A 208 2.24 -21.02 -16.08
C LEU A 208 2.58 -20.18 -14.85
N VAL A 209 2.52 -20.77 -13.65
CA VAL A 209 2.94 -20.10 -12.42
C VAL A 209 4.43 -19.76 -12.46
N GLY A 210 5.27 -20.72 -12.87
CA GLY A 210 6.71 -20.51 -13.01
C GLY A 210 7.05 -19.42 -14.04
N TRP A 211 6.37 -19.43 -15.18
CA TRP A 211 6.52 -18.39 -16.18
C TRP A 211 6.05 -17.01 -15.69
N GLY A 212 4.90 -16.95 -15.02
CA GLY A 212 4.40 -15.73 -14.40
C GLY A 212 5.34 -15.17 -13.32
N ALA A 213 5.91 -16.04 -12.49
CA ALA A 213 6.90 -15.65 -11.49
C ALA A 213 8.18 -15.10 -12.16
N TRP A 214 8.65 -15.79 -13.20
CA TRP A 214 9.82 -15.37 -13.98
C TRP A 214 9.61 -14.01 -14.65
N SER A 215 8.47 -13.82 -15.32
CA SER A 215 8.16 -12.56 -16.02
C SER A 215 7.95 -11.37 -15.08
N ASN A 216 7.72 -11.63 -13.79
CA ASN A 216 7.62 -10.59 -12.77
C ASN A 216 8.89 -10.46 -11.90
N ALA A 217 9.96 -11.21 -12.20
CA ALA A 217 11.21 -11.10 -11.44
C ALA A 217 11.82 -9.70 -11.50
N ASP A 218 11.67 -9.01 -12.65
CA ASP A 218 12.15 -7.64 -12.86
C ASP A 218 11.26 -6.56 -12.19
N ALA A 219 10.13 -6.94 -11.56
CA ALA A 219 9.31 -6.01 -10.79
C ALA A 219 10.08 -5.47 -9.57
N VAL A 220 11.01 -6.26 -9.02
CA VAL A 220 11.98 -5.82 -8.02
C VAL A 220 13.23 -5.34 -8.77
N ASN A 221 13.34 -4.05 -8.98
CA ASN A 221 14.46 -3.40 -9.63
C ASN A 221 15.09 -2.34 -8.71
N ASN A 222 16.25 -1.82 -9.09
CA ASN A 222 16.99 -0.85 -8.28
C ASN A 222 16.17 0.42 -7.93
N GLY A 223 15.19 0.80 -8.78
CA GLY A 223 14.30 1.93 -8.52
C GLY A 223 13.24 1.66 -7.43
N THR A 224 12.98 0.38 -7.10
CA THR A 224 12.05 -0.02 -6.04
C THR A 224 12.76 -0.31 -4.71
N VAL A 225 14.09 -0.43 -4.71
CA VAL A 225 14.91 -0.68 -3.52
C VAL A 225 15.17 0.65 -2.82
N LEU A 226 14.51 0.89 -1.70
CA LEU A 226 14.67 2.11 -0.92
C LEU A 226 15.93 2.09 -0.06
N VAL A 227 16.37 0.91 0.38
CA VAL A 227 17.58 0.73 1.21
C VAL A 227 18.46 -0.31 0.55
N THR A 228 19.69 0.07 0.22
CA THR A 228 20.74 -0.82 -0.31
C THR A 228 21.67 -1.26 0.81
N GLU A 229 22.65 -2.12 0.51
CA GLU A 229 23.72 -2.47 1.46
C GLU A 229 24.55 -1.23 1.83
N ASP A 230 24.79 -0.33 0.87
CA ASP A 230 25.54 0.93 1.10
C ASP A 230 24.76 1.87 2.02
N ASP A 231 23.43 1.97 1.85
CA ASP A 231 22.57 2.70 2.79
C ASP A 231 22.64 2.07 4.19
N ALA A 232 22.62 0.75 4.31
CA ALA A 232 22.69 0.07 5.61
C ALA A 232 24.02 0.35 6.32
N ALA A 233 25.14 0.33 5.58
CA ALA A 233 26.46 0.69 6.11
C ALA A 233 26.51 2.17 6.55
N ALA A 234 25.91 3.07 5.77
CA ALA A 234 25.81 4.49 6.11
C ALA A 234 24.95 4.72 7.36
N LEU A 235 23.82 4.02 7.51
CA LEU A 235 22.97 4.08 8.70
C LEU A 235 23.70 3.57 9.96
N GLU A 236 24.48 2.50 9.83
CA GLU A 236 25.32 2.00 10.92
C GLU A 236 26.42 3.01 11.31
N TRP A 237 27.02 3.67 10.31
CA TRP A 237 27.98 4.75 10.55
C TRP A 237 27.34 5.92 11.30
N ILE A 238 26.16 6.38 10.88
CA ILE A 238 25.39 7.43 11.56
C ILE A 238 25.18 7.08 13.03
N ALA A 239 24.70 5.85 13.31
CA ALA A 239 24.42 5.42 14.67
C ALA A 239 25.65 5.49 15.61
N ARG A 240 26.86 5.33 15.05
CA ARG A 240 28.11 5.29 15.84
C ARG A 240 28.86 6.62 15.91
N HIS A 241 28.69 7.49 14.90
CA HIS A 241 29.59 8.66 14.73
C HIS A 241 28.85 9.99 14.82
N THR A 242 27.52 10.02 14.95
CA THR A 242 26.78 11.25 15.13
C THR A 242 26.12 11.30 16.51
N PRO A 243 25.96 12.49 17.11
CA PRO A 243 25.26 12.65 18.38
C PRO A 243 23.79 12.21 18.28
N GLU A 244 23.14 11.95 19.41
CA GLU A 244 21.74 11.52 19.43
C GLU A 244 20.80 12.63 18.94
N GLU A 245 21.18 13.88 19.14
CA GLU A 245 20.47 15.10 18.74
C GLU A 245 20.65 15.43 17.26
N ALA A 246 21.46 14.65 16.50
CA ALA A 246 21.72 14.91 15.09
C ALA A 246 20.41 14.96 14.27
N ARG A 247 20.31 15.98 13.41
CA ARG A 247 19.16 16.27 12.57
C ARG A 247 19.57 16.31 11.11
N PHE A 248 18.95 15.46 10.32
CA PHE A 248 19.36 15.20 8.95
C PHE A 248 18.41 15.84 7.92
N PHE A 249 18.98 16.60 7.00
CA PHE A 249 18.37 16.81 5.70
C PHE A 249 18.40 15.50 4.92
N VAL A 250 17.28 15.14 4.28
CA VAL A 250 17.17 13.99 3.38
C VAL A 250 16.36 14.39 2.15
N ASN A 251 16.74 13.88 1.00
CA ASN A 251 15.98 14.07 -0.22
C ASN A 251 14.59 13.44 -0.09
N THR A 252 13.56 14.14 -0.52
CA THR A 252 12.18 13.71 -0.38
C THR A 252 11.45 13.68 -1.72
N THR A 253 10.38 12.91 -1.77
CA THR A 253 9.47 12.83 -2.91
C THR A 253 8.02 12.66 -2.43
N THR A 254 7.07 12.96 -3.30
CA THR A 254 5.65 12.75 -3.01
C THR A 254 5.35 11.26 -2.85
N TRP A 255 4.66 10.90 -1.75
CA TRP A 255 4.15 9.55 -1.57
C TRP A 255 2.71 9.39 -2.06
N GLY A 256 1.91 10.40 -1.89
CA GLY A 256 0.47 10.45 -2.16
C GLY A 256 -0.29 11.07 -0.99
N TYR A 257 -1.52 11.47 -1.23
CA TYR A 257 -2.39 12.12 -0.23
C TYR A 257 -1.76 13.36 0.44
N GLY A 258 -0.90 14.07 -0.28
CA GLY A 258 -0.19 15.24 0.26
C GLY A 258 0.97 14.90 1.20
N LEU A 259 1.30 13.62 1.36
CA LEU A 259 2.44 13.17 2.17
C LEU A 259 3.71 13.02 1.34
N PHE A 260 4.84 13.10 2.02
CA PHE A 260 6.17 12.98 1.44
C PHE A 260 6.94 11.87 2.16
N ARG A 261 7.92 11.30 1.47
CA ARG A 261 8.85 10.30 2.00
C ARG A 261 10.27 10.58 1.55
N GLY A 262 11.25 10.02 2.21
CA GLY A 262 12.63 9.98 1.71
C GLY A 262 12.73 9.21 0.37
N THR A 263 13.66 9.61 -0.48
CA THR A 263 13.91 8.95 -1.78
C THR A 263 14.83 7.75 -1.67
N ASP A 264 15.52 7.59 -0.54
CA ASP A 264 16.63 6.65 -0.29
C ASP A 264 16.67 6.17 1.16
N GLY A 265 17.78 5.60 1.58
CA GLY A 265 18.02 5.15 2.96
C GLY A 265 17.91 6.24 4.02
N GLY A 266 17.99 7.53 3.65
CA GLY A 266 17.79 8.65 4.57
C GLY A 266 16.42 8.65 5.26
N GLY A 267 15.37 8.10 4.61
CA GLY A 267 14.07 7.91 5.24
C GLY A 267 14.06 6.89 6.38
N TRP A 268 15.12 6.11 6.55
CA TRP A 268 15.28 5.11 7.60
C TRP A 268 16.18 5.55 8.76
N ILE A 269 16.73 6.76 8.72
CA ILE A 269 17.62 7.28 9.79
C ILE A 269 16.89 7.22 11.13
N LEU A 270 15.72 7.82 11.26
CA LEU A 270 15.01 7.86 12.53
C LEU A 270 14.68 6.46 13.09
N PRO A 271 14.05 5.53 12.34
CA PRO A 271 13.68 4.23 12.89
C PRO A 271 14.86 3.30 13.19
N THR A 272 16.03 3.50 12.55
CA THR A 272 17.19 2.61 12.72
C THR A 272 18.25 3.18 13.66
N THR A 273 18.38 4.48 13.73
CA THR A 273 19.48 5.14 14.49
C THR A 273 18.97 5.97 15.66
N GLY A 274 17.68 6.28 15.72
CA GLY A 274 17.10 7.20 16.70
C GLY A 274 17.36 8.69 16.39
N ARG A 275 18.18 9.03 15.36
CA ARG A 275 18.44 10.41 14.97
C ARG A 275 17.28 10.96 14.17
N TRP A 276 17.03 12.25 14.30
CA TRP A 276 15.93 12.88 13.59
C TRP A 276 16.26 13.06 12.09
N SER A 277 15.28 12.87 11.21
CA SER A 277 15.37 13.20 9.80
C SER A 277 14.15 13.96 9.33
N LEU A 278 14.33 14.85 8.36
CA LEU A 278 13.30 15.77 7.85
C LEU A 278 12.07 15.05 7.31
N ALA A 279 12.22 13.88 6.70
CA ALA A 279 11.11 13.03 6.28
C ALA A 279 11.42 11.56 6.59
N PRO A 280 11.14 11.08 7.81
CA PRO A 280 11.53 9.72 8.21
C PRO A 280 10.75 8.66 7.43
N THR A 281 9.56 8.35 7.82
CA THR A 281 8.72 7.34 7.19
C THR A 281 7.39 7.93 6.77
N THR A 282 6.70 7.30 5.83
CA THR A 282 5.38 7.75 5.32
C THR A 282 4.30 7.82 6.40
N PHE A 283 4.50 7.14 7.54
CA PHE A 283 3.51 7.08 8.61
C PHE A 283 3.74 8.11 9.72
N TYR A 284 4.70 9.02 9.57
CA TYR A 284 4.97 10.06 10.56
C TYR A 284 3.74 10.86 11.01
N PRO A 285 2.74 11.17 10.15
CA PRO A 285 1.58 11.94 10.57
C PRO A 285 0.69 11.22 11.60
N TYR A 286 0.78 9.88 11.68
CA TYR A 286 -0.04 9.10 12.61
C TYR A 286 0.50 9.07 14.04
N GLY A 287 1.73 9.52 14.23
CA GLY A 287 2.39 9.59 15.55
C GLY A 287 2.46 10.97 16.15
N LEU A 288 2.22 12.01 15.36
CA LEU A 288 2.34 13.42 15.74
C LEU A 288 0.98 14.07 16.00
N ASP A 289 0.99 15.20 16.70
CA ASP A 289 -0.15 16.12 16.68
C ASP A 289 -0.29 16.80 15.30
N VAL A 290 -1.42 17.46 15.09
CA VAL A 290 -1.76 18.01 13.76
C VAL A 290 -0.79 19.10 13.31
N ASP A 291 -0.37 19.98 14.22
CA ASP A 291 0.48 21.11 13.88
C ASP A 291 1.90 20.64 13.56
N SER A 292 2.47 19.74 14.37
CA SER A 292 3.74 19.10 14.11
C SER A 292 3.72 18.29 12.78
N ALA A 293 2.64 17.58 12.50
CA ALA A 293 2.52 16.82 11.27
C ALA A 293 2.41 17.72 10.03
N ASN A 294 1.70 18.86 10.13
CA ASN A 294 1.62 19.85 9.06
C ASN A 294 2.99 20.51 8.82
N LEU A 295 3.72 20.84 9.88
CA LEU A 295 5.05 21.43 9.80
C LEU A 295 6.03 20.48 9.10
N TRP A 296 6.08 19.23 9.51
CA TRP A 296 6.93 18.23 8.86
C TRP A 296 6.55 17.99 7.40
N THR A 297 5.27 17.99 7.08
CA THR A 297 4.79 17.85 5.70
C THR A 297 5.23 19.05 4.84
N ASP A 298 5.21 20.26 5.40
CA ASP A 298 5.67 21.46 4.70
C ASP A 298 7.20 21.40 4.46
N TRP A 299 7.98 21.10 5.47
CA TRP A 299 9.43 20.92 5.33
C TRP A 299 9.78 19.84 4.29
N ALA A 300 9.12 18.69 4.35
CA ALA A 300 9.34 17.60 3.39
C ALA A 300 8.93 18.01 1.96
N LYS A 301 7.87 18.81 1.81
CA LYS A 301 7.43 19.37 0.52
C LYS A 301 8.46 20.35 -0.04
N ARG A 302 9.03 21.21 0.79
CA ARG A 302 10.09 22.14 0.39
C ARG A 302 11.36 21.37 0.02
N ALA A 303 11.78 20.41 0.84
CA ALA A 303 12.94 19.55 0.56
C ALA A 303 12.80 18.78 -0.78
N SER A 304 11.60 18.41 -1.20
CA SER A 304 11.40 17.74 -2.50
C SER A 304 11.71 18.61 -3.73
N LYS A 305 11.92 19.91 -3.53
CA LYS A 305 12.25 20.87 -4.59
C LYS A 305 13.71 21.32 -4.55
N VAL A 306 14.40 21.04 -3.45
CA VAL A 306 15.81 21.40 -3.26
C VAL A 306 16.67 20.56 -4.18
N SER A 307 17.49 21.21 -4.99
CA SER A 307 18.47 20.57 -5.90
C SER A 307 19.89 21.15 -5.78
N SER A 308 20.06 22.22 -5.00
CA SER A 308 21.33 22.93 -4.81
C SER A 308 21.36 23.60 -3.43
N CYS A 309 22.53 24.10 -3.00
CA CYS A 309 22.70 24.84 -1.75
C CYS A 309 22.31 26.33 -1.89
N GLU A 310 21.14 26.57 -2.47
CA GLU A 310 20.59 27.93 -2.59
C GLU A 310 19.75 28.32 -1.37
N THR A 311 19.11 29.49 -1.45
CA THR A 311 18.32 30.08 -0.36
C THR A 311 17.32 29.09 0.27
N ASP A 312 16.55 28.35 -0.55
CA ASP A 312 15.53 27.41 -0.09
C ASP A 312 16.13 26.27 0.78
N PHE A 313 17.38 25.84 0.47
CA PHE A 313 18.08 24.84 1.27
C PHE A 313 18.47 25.42 2.64
N TRP A 314 19.07 26.61 2.65
CA TRP A 314 19.54 27.23 3.88
C TRP A 314 18.38 27.65 4.81
N GLU A 315 17.28 28.13 4.24
CA GLU A 315 16.06 28.38 5.02
C GLU A 315 15.55 27.12 5.73
N LEU A 316 15.55 25.97 5.03
CA LEU A 316 15.18 24.70 5.64
C LEU A 316 16.16 24.25 6.72
N VAL A 317 17.45 24.47 6.51
CA VAL A 317 18.51 24.17 7.49
C VAL A 317 18.24 24.94 8.79
N GLU A 318 17.97 26.24 8.69
CA GLU A 318 17.72 27.09 9.85
C GLU A 318 16.38 26.75 10.53
N GLU A 319 15.29 26.65 9.76
CA GLU A 319 13.95 26.40 10.31
C GLU A 319 13.80 25.04 10.98
N ALA A 320 14.43 24.00 10.43
CA ALA A 320 14.34 22.63 10.93
C ALA A 320 15.55 22.26 11.80
N ASP A 321 16.46 23.20 12.07
CA ASP A 321 17.68 23.01 12.89
C ASP A 321 18.50 21.80 12.40
N LEU A 322 18.81 21.78 11.08
CA LEU A 322 19.51 20.67 10.45
C LEU A 322 21.01 20.87 10.54
N ASN A 323 21.72 19.82 10.94
CA ASN A 323 23.19 19.86 11.08
C ASN A 323 23.91 18.78 10.28
N TYR A 324 23.16 17.90 9.58
CA TYR A 324 23.70 16.90 8.67
C TYR A 324 22.88 16.79 7.39
N VAL A 325 23.52 16.31 6.32
CA VAL A 325 22.87 15.97 5.04
C VAL A 325 23.20 14.52 4.70
N TYR A 326 22.19 13.76 4.33
CA TYR A 326 22.30 12.39 3.81
C TYR A 326 21.92 12.37 2.34
N VAL A 327 22.78 11.86 1.48
CA VAL A 327 22.55 11.77 0.03
C VAL A 327 23.00 10.44 -0.51
N ARG A 328 22.13 9.77 -1.27
CA ARG A 328 22.51 8.65 -2.13
C ARG A 328 22.58 9.11 -3.58
N GLN A 329 23.65 8.72 -4.29
CA GLN A 329 23.84 9.05 -5.70
C GLN A 329 22.74 8.46 -6.58
N GLY A 330 22.33 9.20 -7.60
CA GLY A 330 21.32 8.76 -8.58
C GLY A 330 19.88 8.83 -8.09
N THR A 331 19.59 9.33 -6.88
CA THR A 331 18.24 9.64 -6.41
C THR A 331 17.86 11.07 -6.78
N ALA A 332 16.54 11.38 -6.78
CA ALA A 332 16.10 12.75 -7.01
C ALA A 332 16.46 13.68 -5.84
N GLY A 333 16.65 14.96 -6.12
CA GLY A 333 17.00 16.00 -5.14
C GLY A 333 18.46 16.44 -5.23
N ILE A 334 19.00 17.02 -4.15
CA ILE A 334 20.38 17.49 -4.09
C ILE A 334 21.35 16.31 -4.19
N GLN A 335 22.43 16.48 -4.93
CA GLN A 335 23.45 15.46 -5.17
C GLN A 335 24.76 15.79 -4.44
N ALA A 336 25.59 14.77 -4.23
CA ALA A 336 26.89 14.93 -3.56
C ALA A 336 27.81 15.95 -4.25
N ARG A 337 27.74 16.07 -5.59
CA ARG A 337 28.56 17.04 -6.34
C ARG A 337 28.15 18.49 -6.08
N GLU A 338 26.86 18.75 -5.88
CA GLU A 338 26.34 20.08 -5.52
C GLU A 338 26.78 20.44 -4.10
N LEU A 339 26.70 19.48 -3.15
CA LEU A 339 27.16 19.68 -1.77
C LEU A 339 28.67 19.95 -1.69
N ALA A 340 29.48 19.31 -2.54
CA ALA A 340 30.92 19.53 -2.60
C ALA A 340 31.30 20.97 -3.02
N GLY A 341 30.38 21.69 -3.67
CA GLY A 341 30.56 23.10 -4.03
C GLY A 341 30.06 24.11 -2.99
N CYS A 342 29.50 23.65 -1.87
CA CYS A 342 28.95 24.53 -0.85
C CYS A 342 29.98 24.89 0.21
N GLU A 343 30.14 26.19 0.50
CA GLU A 343 31.18 26.71 1.40
C GLU A 343 31.05 26.28 2.87
N ARG A 344 29.81 25.92 3.30
CA ARG A 344 29.45 25.62 4.70
C ARG A 344 29.17 24.16 4.96
N ILE A 345 29.65 23.26 4.09
CA ILE A 345 29.33 21.84 4.18
C ILE A 345 30.61 21.03 4.03
N SER A 346 30.87 20.14 4.99
CA SER A 346 32.06 19.26 5.01
C SER A 346 31.62 17.78 4.92
N LYS A 347 32.31 17.00 4.07
CA LYS A 347 32.03 15.58 3.92
C LYS A 347 32.62 14.78 5.07
N LEU A 348 31.78 13.98 5.75
CA LEU A 348 32.23 13.12 6.85
C LEU A 348 32.32 11.64 6.46
N TYR A 349 31.49 11.19 5.55
CA TYR A 349 31.41 9.77 5.14
C TYR A 349 31.11 9.67 3.65
N ASP A 350 31.71 8.65 3.01
CA ASP A 350 31.48 8.34 1.61
C ASP A 350 31.81 6.85 1.37
N ASN A 351 30.90 6.14 0.72
CA ASN A 351 31.11 4.76 0.28
C ASN A 351 30.78 4.58 -1.22
N ASP A 352 31.07 5.60 -2.04
CA ASP A 352 30.80 5.72 -3.47
C ASP A 352 29.32 5.79 -3.86
N SER A 353 28.41 5.24 -3.07
CA SER A 353 26.95 5.28 -3.31
C SER A 353 26.26 6.30 -2.41
N VAL A 354 26.67 6.38 -1.14
CA VAL A 354 26.05 7.22 -0.11
C VAL A 354 27.11 8.13 0.48
N SER A 355 26.76 9.39 0.66
CA SER A 355 27.60 10.36 1.37
C SER A 355 26.82 11.05 2.48
N ILE A 356 27.55 11.33 3.58
CA ILE A 356 27.04 12.06 4.74
C ILE A 356 27.91 13.29 4.92
N TRP A 357 27.24 14.41 5.11
CA TRP A 357 27.85 15.72 5.20
C TRP A 357 27.45 16.41 6.49
N MET A 358 28.34 17.16 7.08
CA MET A 358 28.08 18.05 8.22
C MET A 358 27.85 19.46 7.70
N ILE A 359 26.88 20.14 8.28
CA ILE A 359 26.65 21.56 8.06
C ILE A 359 27.41 22.30 9.15
N ASP A 360 28.37 23.14 8.76
CA ASP A 360 29.17 23.94 9.70
C ASP A 360 28.26 25.03 10.30
N GLU A 361 28.33 25.23 11.60
CA GLU A 361 27.59 26.28 12.30
C GLU A 361 27.93 27.67 11.74
N TYR A 362 26.90 28.47 11.47
CA TYR A 362 27.08 29.86 11.09
C TYR A 362 27.49 30.65 12.33
N ASN A 363 28.78 30.91 12.47
CA ASN A 363 29.26 31.93 13.39
C ASN A 363 28.91 33.31 12.82
N ALA A 364 27.75 33.85 13.20
CA ALA A 364 27.32 35.20 12.83
C ALA A 364 28.29 36.31 13.31
N ASP A 365 29.21 35.96 14.19
CA ASP A 365 30.23 36.89 14.73
C ASP A 365 31.39 37.24 13.77
N ASP A 366 31.58 36.42 12.70
CA ASP A 366 32.72 36.66 11.78
C ASP A 366 32.42 37.70 10.67
N SER A 367 31.15 38.12 10.51
CA SER A 367 30.77 39.15 9.54
C SER A 367 30.94 40.60 10.03
N SER A 368 31.26 40.78 11.31
CA SER A 368 31.42 42.14 11.89
C SER A 368 32.88 42.69 11.86
N VAL A 369 33.87 41.85 11.42
CA VAL A 369 35.28 42.25 11.50
C VAL A 369 35.85 42.88 10.21
N ASN A 370 35.14 42.81 9.07
CA ASN A 370 35.68 43.29 7.78
C ASN A 370 35.10 44.61 7.27
N ASN A 371 34.54 45.48 8.13
CA ASN A 371 34.05 46.80 7.71
C ASN A 371 34.76 47.96 8.43
N GLU A 372 36.02 47.81 8.85
CA GLU A 372 36.86 48.92 9.26
C GLU A 372 38.25 48.81 8.59
N GLU A 373 38.35 49.25 7.33
CA GLU A 373 39.56 49.90 6.76
C GLU A 373 39.16 50.89 5.63
#